data_74456ae3563e25747ea567401dc245e2
#
_entry.id   74456ae3563e25747ea567401dc245e2
#
_cell.length_a   1.000
_cell.length_b   1.000
_cell.length_c   1.000
_cell.angle_alpha   90.00
_cell.angle_beta   90.00
_cell.angle_gamma   90.00
#
_symmetry.space_group_name_H-M   'P 1'
#
loop_
_entity.id
_entity.type
_entity.pdbx_description
1 polymer ?
#
loop_
_entity_poly.entity_id
_entity_poly.type
_entity_poly.pdbx_seq_one_letter_code
_entity_poly.pdbx_strand_id
1 'polypeptide(L)'
;MFRVSFISSDINKCWLQTEYNTAVRTADNARYYRDALRTKDIYPNFKYRLSLASHRREEHEAWVGTVLPIEHPWWDTHFPPSAWNCKCTVRKTDKPVTPVPGELPTPNPELSNNPGKTASPFNLAEHPYLRGHGDPHCPECRHQGLLSEE
;
A
#
# COMPACT_ATOMS: atom_id res chain seq x y z
N MET A 1 -36.11 -4.06 -18.77
CA MET A 1 -35.80 -4.03 -17.34
C MET A 1 -34.78 -5.13 -16.98
N PHE A 2 -33.56 -5.15 -17.51
CA PHE A 2 -32.48 -6.08 -17.09
C PHE A 2 -31.15 -5.68 -17.73
N ARG A 3 -30.66 -4.46 -17.46
CA ARG A 3 -29.32 -4.01 -17.92
C ARG A 3 -28.37 -3.58 -16.81
N VAL A 4 -28.80 -3.66 -15.53
CA VAL A 4 -28.01 -3.17 -14.41
C VAL A 4 -27.07 -4.23 -13.83
N SER A 5 -27.39 -5.52 -13.97
CA SER A 5 -26.61 -6.62 -13.36
C SER A 5 -25.25 -6.88 -14.04
N PHE A 6 -25.10 -6.63 -15.33
CA PHE A 6 -23.85 -6.95 -16.05
C PHE A 6 -22.73 -5.94 -15.77
N ILE A 7 -23.06 -4.66 -15.68
CA ILE A 7 -22.07 -3.59 -15.42
C ILE A 7 -21.49 -3.73 -14.01
N SER A 8 -22.33 -4.08 -13.04
CA SER A 8 -21.89 -4.28 -11.65
C SER A 8 -20.90 -5.44 -11.50
N SER A 9 -21.10 -6.56 -12.22
CA SER A 9 -20.21 -7.73 -12.11
C SER A 9 -18.84 -7.49 -12.70
N ASP A 10 -18.72 -6.74 -13.79
CA ASP A 10 -17.45 -6.46 -14.44
C ASP A 10 -16.64 -5.39 -13.67
N ILE A 11 -17.30 -4.40 -13.12
CA ILE A 11 -16.67 -3.43 -12.21
C ILE A 11 -16.10 -4.15 -10.98
N ASN A 12 -16.86 -5.05 -10.37
CA ASN A 12 -16.40 -5.82 -9.22
C ASN A 12 -15.20 -6.72 -9.57
N LYS A 13 -15.16 -7.33 -10.74
CA LYS A 13 -14.01 -8.14 -11.19
C LYS A 13 -12.75 -7.27 -11.33
N CYS A 14 -12.86 -6.09 -11.93
CA CYS A 14 -11.73 -5.18 -12.09
C CYS A 14 -11.20 -4.72 -10.73
N TRP A 15 -12.07 -4.42 -9.79
CA TRP A 15 -11.71 -4.06 -8.42
C TRP A 15 -10.98 -5.19 -7.70
N LEU A 16 -11.56 -6.38 -7.68
CA LEU A 16 -10.97 -7.56 -7.08
C LEU A 16 -9.59 -7.90 -7.68
N GLN A 17 -9.44 -7.74 -8.99
CA GLN A 17 -8.15 -7.94 -9.65
C GLN A 17 -7.11 -6.89 -9.22
N THR A 18 -7.52 -5.63 -9.10
CA THR A 18 -6.66 -4.54 -8.63
C THR A 18 -6.21 -4.76 -7.20
N GLU A 19 -7.15 -5.12 -6.32
CA GLU A 19 -6.88 -5.42 -4.92
C GLU A 19 -5.96 -6.62 -4.77
N TYR A 20 -6.24 -7.71 -5.47
CA TYR A 20 -5.39 -8.90 -5.49
C TYR A 20 -3.97 -8.58 -5.93
N ASN A 21 -3.81 -7.88 -7.05
CA ASN A 21 -2.49 -7.50 -7.56
C ASN A 21 -1.73 -6.62 -6.57
N THR A 22 -2.43 -5.72 -5.90
CA THR A 22 -1.84 -4.83 -4.89
C THR A 22 -1.43 -5.62 -3.66
N ALA A 23 -2.28 -6.53 -3.17
CA ALA A 23 -2.00 -7.38 -2.02
C ALA A 23 -0.79 -8.30 -2.25
N VAL A 24 -0.66 -8.90 -3.44
CA VAL A 24 0.50 -9.72 -3.80
C VAL A 24 1.79 -8.90 -3.74
N ARG A 25 1.79 -7.69 -4.30
CA ARG A 25 2.97 -6.81 -4.25
C ARG A 25 3.30 -6.37 -2.83
N THR A 26 2.28 -6.10 -2.05
CA THR A 26 2.44 -5.76 -0.64
C THR A 26 3.11 -6.90 0.13
N ALA A 27 2.71 -8.14 -0.11
CA ALA A 27 3.32 -9.32 0.49
C ALA A 27 4.78 -9.50 0.06
N ASP A 28 5.09 -9.32 -1.22
CA ASP A 28 6.46 -9.39 -1.74
C ASP A 28 7.34 -8.31 -1.12
N ASN A 29 6.83 -7.09 -1.00
CA ASN A 29 7.55 -5.99 -0.38
C ASN A 29 7.73 -6.18 1.14
N ALA A 30 6.76 -6.80 1.82
CA ALA A 30 6.92 -7.18 3.23
C ALA A 30 8.07 -8.17 3.42
N ARG A 31 8.15 -9.19 2.55
CA ARG A 31 9.26 -10.14 2.53
C ARG A 31 10.59 -9.42 2.28
N TYR A 32 10.63 -8.56 1.26
CA TYR A 32 11.81 -7.79 0.91
C TYR A 32 12.31 -6.90 2.05
N TYR A 33 11.39 -6.24 2.77
CA TYR A 33 11.73 -5.45 3.96
C TYR A 33 12.41 -6.28 5.04
N ARG A 34 11.86 -7.46 5.36
CA ARG A 34 12.41 -8.36 6.37
C ARG A 34 13.77 -8.92 5.96
N ASP A 35 13.95 -9.24 4.68
CA ASP A 35 15.24 -9.67 4.15
C ASP A 35 16.27 -8.55 4.18
N ALA A 36 15.85 -7.31 3.97
CA ALA A 36 16.73 -6.14 4.07
C ALA A 36 17.27 -5.93 5.48
N LEU A 37 16.44 -6.15 6.51
CA LEU A 37 16.89 -6.06 7.91
C LEU A 37 18.02 -7.05 8.24
N ARG A 38 18.05 -8.23 7.60
CA ARG A 38 19.11 -9.23 7.79
C ARG A 38 20.45 -8.82 7.19
N THR A 39 20.42 -7.91 6.23
CA THR A 39 21.60 -7.46 5.47
C THR A 39 21.89 -5.97 5.68
N LYS A 40 21.34 -5.36 6.71
CA LYS A 40 21.46 -3.93 6.97
C LYS A 40 22.89 -3.47 7.26
N ASP A 41 23.75 -4.36 7.73
CA ASP A 41 25.17 -4.04 7.97
C ASP A 41 25.92 -3.79 6.67
N ILE A 42 25.47 -4.35 5.55
CA ILE A 42 26.06 -4.17 4.21
C ILE A 42 25.29 -3.10 3.43
N TYR A 43 23.96 -3.11 3.54
CA TYR A 43 23.07 -2.19 2.85
C TYR A 43 22.15 -1.49 3.86
N PRO A 44 22.63 -0.43 4.52
CA PRO A 44 21.89 0.19 5.61
C PRO A 44 20.66 0.98 5.18
N ASN A 45 20.55 1.31 3.89
CA ASN A 45 19.53 2.21 3.38
C ASN A 45 18.64 1.56 2.31
N PHE A 46 17.42 2.08 2.18
CA PHE A 46 16.59 1.91 1.01
C PHE A 46 16.66 3.12 0.09
N LYS A 47 16.61 2.85 -1.21
CA LYS A 47 16.39 3.85 -2.26
C LYS A 47 15.03 3.64 -2.90
N TYR A 48 14.20 4.69 -2.92
CA TYR A 48 12.91 4.67 -3.64
C TYR A 48 13.15 4.69 -5.15
N ARG A 49 12.46 3.82 -5.87
CA ARG A 49 12.62 3.65 -7.32
C ARG A 49 11.32 3.88 -8.05
N LEU A 50 11.46 4.52 -9.20
CA LEU A 50 10.39 4.76 -10.14
C LEU A 50 9.68 3.47 -10.55
N SER A 51 8.39 3.58 -10.74
CA SER A 51 7.55 2.55 -11.33
C SER A 51 8.02 2.18 -12.75
N LEU A 52 8.01 0.88 -13.05
CA LEU A 52 8.24 0.36 -14.40
C LEU A 52 6.95 0.31 -15.24
N ALA A 53 5.84 0.89 -14.74
CA ALA A 53 4.59 0.96 -15.48
C ALA A 53 4.71 1.90 -16.68
N SER A 54 3.98 1.58 -17.76
CA SER A 54 3.85 2.45 -18.93
C SER A 54 3.18 3.79 -18.60
N HIS A 55 2.19 3.76 -17.71
CA HIS A 55 1.52 4.94 -17.15
C HIS A 55 1.95 5.09 -15.68
N ARG A 56 2.85 6.03 -15.44
CA ARG A 56 3.36 6.34 -14.10
C ARG A 56 2.48 7.36 -13.43
N ARG A 57 2.45 7.34 -12.10
CA ARG A 57 1.82 8.40 -11.31
C ARG A 57 2.86 9.50 -11.10
N GLU A 58 2.62 10.68 -11.65
CA GLU A 58 3.49 11.85 -11.50
C GLU A 58 3.72 12.19 -10.01
N GLU A 59 2.70 12.02 -9.21
CA GLU A 59 2.75 12.25 -7.75
C GLU A 59 3.86 11.44 -7.07
N HIS A 60 4.11 10.21 -7.51
CA HIS A 60 5.15 9.35 -6.93
C HIS A 60 6.57 9.70 -7.42
N GLU A 61 6.70 10.54 -8.44
CA GLU A 61 8.02 10.97 -8.93
C GLU A 61 8.76 11.83 -7.90
N ALA A 62 8.03 12.55 -7.06
CA ALA A 62 8.60 13.35 -5.97
C ALA A 62 9.41 12.52 -4.95
N TRP A 63 9.13 11.22 -4.85
CA TRP A 63 9.83 10.32 -3.92
C TRP A 63 11.01 9.58 -4.55
N VAL A 64 11.12 9.64 -5.88
CA VAL A 64 12.14 8.89 -6.62
C VAL A 64 13.54 9.40 -6.27
N GLY A 65 14.42 8.45 -5.97
CA GLY A 65 15.79 8.77 -5.60
C GLY A 65 16.01 9.02 -4.12
N THR A 66 14.95 9.13 -3.32
CA THR A 66 15.06 9.22 -1.85
C THR A 66 15.83 8.03 -1.30
N VAL A 67 16.86 8.31 -0.52
CA VAL A 67 17.67 7.31 0.18
C VAL A 67 17.59 7.57 1.67
N LEU A 68 17.02 6.65 2.42
CA LEU A 68 16.85 6.75 3.88
C LEU A 68 17.20 5.40 4.54
N PRO A 69 17.63 5.42 5.82
CA PRO A 69 17.85 4.19 6.58
C PRO A 69 16.64 3.25 6.50
N ILE A 70 16.87 1.94 6.49
CA ILE A 70 15.81 0.91 6.37
C ILE A 70 14.73 1.11 7.43
N GLU A 71 15.11 1.49 8.65
CA GLU A 71 14.19 1.65 9.80
C GLU A 71 13.66 3.09 9.94
N HIS A 72 13.94 3.99 8.99
CA HIS A 72 13.50 5.38 9.07
C HIS A 72 11.96 5.48 9.10
N PRO A 73 11.36 6.33 9.97
CA PRO A 73 9.90 6.47 10.13
C PRO A 73 9.15 6.83 8.84
N TRP A 74 9.81 7.51 7.91
CA TRP A 74 9.22 7.84 6.60
C TRP A 74 8.72 6.59 5.86
N TRP A 75 9.39 5.44 6.03
CA TRP A 75 8.98 4.17 5.46
C TRP A 75 7.73 3.58 6.11
N ASP A 76 7.28 4.10 7.24
CA ASP A 76 6.07 3.59 7.91
C ASP A 76 4.81 3.91 7.11
N THR A 77 4.86 5.00 6.32
CA THR A 77 3.74 5.46 5.50
C THR A 77 4.02 5.42 3.99
N HIS A 78 5.28 5.50 3.56
CA HIS A 78 5.66 5.63 2.15
C HIS A 78 6.29 4.36 1.57
N PHE A 79 6.23 3.23 2.29
CA PHE A 79 6.76 1.98 1.75
C PHE A 79 5.84 1.46 0.63
N PRO A 80 6.37 1.21 -0.61
CA PRO A 80 5.50 0.82 -1.71
C PRO A 80 4.82 -0.55 -1.49
N PRO A 81 3.65 -0.77 -2.10
CA PRO A 81 2.89 0.13 -2.98
C PRO A 81 2.19 1.25 -2.21
N SER A 82 2.21 2.47 -2.76
CA SER A 82 1.63 3.66 -2.13
C SER A 82 0.30 4.10 -2.75
N ALA A 83 -0.20 3.34 -3.71
CA ALA A 83 -1.50 3.49 -4.36
C ALA A 83 -1.92 2.17 -5.00
N TRP A 84 -3.20 2.02 -5.32
CA TRP A 84 -3.73 0.85 -6.02
C TRP A 84 -3.01 0.63 -7.36
N ASN A 85 -2.60 -0.62 -7.64
CA ASN A 85 -1.79 -1.00 -8.80
C ASN A 85 -0.44 -0.27 -8.94
N CYS A 86 0.04 0.38 -7.90
CA CYS A 86 1.35 1.02 -7.91
C CYS A 86 2.46 -0.02 -8.13
N LYS A 87 3.39 0.30 -9.04
CA LYS A 87 4.56 -0.53 -9.38
C LYS A 87 5.88 0.08 -8.92
N CYS A 88 5.84 1.07 -8.04
CA CYS A 88 7.03 1.59 -7.40
C CYS A 88 7.67 0.51 -6.52
N THR A 89 8.97 0.60 -6.33
CA THR A 89 9.76 -0.34 -5.56
C THR A 89 10.80 0.39 -4.71
N VAL A 90 11.36 -0.31 -3.74
CA VAL A 90 12.57 0.12 -3.05
C VAL A 90 13.70 -0.83 -3.36
N ARG A 91 14.93 -0.35 -3.24
CA ARG A 91 16.14 -1.16 -3.37
C ARG A 91 17.09 -0.89 -2.22
N LYS A 92 17.66 -1.96 -1.66
CA LYS A 92 18.74 -1.87 -0.68
C LYS A 92 19.96 -1.18 -1.29
N THR A 93 20.62 -0.33 -0.53
CA THR A 93 21.78 0.44 -0.99
C THR A 93 22.68 0.86 0.17
N ASP A 94 23.94 1.04 -0.12
CA ASP A 94 24.97 1.66 0.73
C ASP A 94 25.16 3.16 0.46
N LYS A 95 24.40 3.73 -0.49
CA LYS A 95 24.49 5.14 -0.84
C LYS A 95 24.18 6.04 0.33
N PRO A 96 24.78 7.26 0.36
CA PRO A 96 24.50 8.22 1.42
C PRO A 96 23.04 8.62 1.47
N VAL A 97 22.57 8.92 2.67
CA VAL A 97 21.21 9.38 2.96
C VAL A 97 20.95 10.72 2.29
N THR A 98 19.75 10.87 1.72
CA THR A 98 19.25 12.12 1.16
C THR A 98 18.37 12.86 2.16
N PRO A 99 18.06 14.15 1.94
CA PRO A 99 17.00 14.82 2.68
C PRO A 99 15.68 14.05 2.59
N VAL A 100 14.89 14.09 3.65
CA VAL A 100 13.54 13.53 3.65
C VAL A 100 12.68 14.36 2.71
N PRO A 101 11.89 13.74 1.81
CA PRO A 101 10.95 14.48 0.96
C PRO A 101 9.97 15.29 1.78
N GLY A 102 9.42 16.35 1.17
CA GLY A 102 8.36 17.12 1.78
C GLY A 102 7.09 16.30 2.07
N GLU A 103 6.14 16.92 2.77
CA GLU A 103 4.91 16.24 3.19
C GLU A 103 4.00 15.84 2.02
N LEU A 104 4.08 16.52 0.89
CA LEU A 104 3.29 16.25 -0.30
C LEU A 104 4.17 15.72 -1.44
N PRO A 105 3.63 14.81 -2.26
CA PRO A 105 2.32 14.15 -2.16
C PRO A 105 2.25 13.14 -1.01
N THR A 106 1.05 12.69 -0.65
CA THR A 106 0.82 11.66 0.35
C THR A 106 0.43 10.33 -0.32
N PRO A 107 0.79 9.17 0.25
CA PRO A 107 0.24 7.89 -0.17
C PRO A 107 -1.28 7.82 -0.01
N ASN A 108 -1.93 6.93 -0.76
CA ASN A 108 -3.33 6.64 -0.47
C ASN A 108 -3.48 6.17 0.98
N PRO A 109 -4.48 6.66 1.73
CA PRO A 109 -4.64 6.36 3.16
C PRO A 109 -4.63 4.85 3.47
N GLU A 110 -5.33 4.06 2.67
CA GLU A 110 -5.43 2.60 2.80
C GLU A 110 -4.11 1.86 2.50
N LEU A 111 -3.18 2.52 1.81
CA LEU A 111 -1.86 2.01 1.47
C LEU A 111 -0.73 2.75 2.21
N SER A 112 -1.08 3.69 3.09
CA SER A 112 -0.16 4.36 4.00
C SER A 112 0.24 3.39 5.12
N ASN A 113 1.13 2.45 4.78
CA ASN A 113 1.48 1.32 5.64
C ASN A 113 2.86 0.76 5.25
N ASN A 114 3.56 0.18 6.22
CA ASN A 114 4.73 -0.67 5.96
C ASN A 114 4.39 -2.12 6.30
N PRO A 115 4.07 -2.96 5.30
CA PRO A 115 3.63 -4.32 5.54
C PRO A 115 4.72 -5.21 6.16
N GLY A 116 5.98 -4.85 6.00
CA GLY A 116 7.10 -5.55 6.64
C GLY A 116 7.14 -5.36 8.16
N LYS A 117 6.66 -4.21 8.64
CA LYS A 117 6.54 -3.88 10.07
C LYS A 117 5.20 -4.34 10.66
N THR A 118 4.10 -4.04 9.98
CA THR A 118 2.74 -4.27 10.50
C THR A 118 2.22 -5.68 10.30
N ALA A 119 2.83 -6.45 9.38
CA ALA A 119 2.34 -7.74 8.90
C ALA A 119 0.90 -7.68 8.30
N SER A 120 0.44 -6.48 7.96
CA SER A 120 -0.84 -6.24 7.29
C SER A 120 -0.61 -5.75 5.87
N PRO A 121 -1.36 -6.26 4.87
CA PRO A 121 -1.23 -5.80 3.49
C PRO A 121 -1.68 -4.36 3.29
N PHE A 122 -2.58 -3.87 4.12
CA PHE A 122 -3.20 -2.56 4.03
C PHE A 122 -3.26 -1.88 5.40
N ASN A 123 -3.47 -0.57 5.40
CA ASN A 123 -3.93 0.15 6.57
C ASN A 123 -5.43 -0.13 6.75
N LEU A 124 -5.75 -1.09 7.62
CA LEU A 124 -7.11 -1.60 7.79
C LEU A 124 -8.08 -0.53 8.31
N ALA A 125 -7.61 0.45 9.07
CA ALA A 125 -8.43 1.55 9.58
C ALA A 125 -8.95 2.46 8.44
N GLU A 126 -8.22 2.53 7.35
CA GLU A 126 -8.54 3.38 6.21
C GLU A 126 -9.05 2.60 4.99
N HIS A 127 -9.10 1.26 5.08
CA HIS A 127 -9.49 0.42 3.96
C HIS A 127 -10.99 0.62 3.61
N PRO A 128 -11.35 0.83 2.32
CA PRO A 128 -12.70 1.17 1.92
C PRO A 128 -13.78 0.20 2.39
N TYR A 129 -13.45 -1.11 2.45
CA TYR A 129 -14.40 -2.13 2.90
C TYR A 129 -14.52 -2.23 4.42
N LEU A 130 -13.58 -1.63 5.16
CA LEU A 130 -13.55 -1.71 6.63
C LEU A 130 -13.93 -0.38 7.28
N ARG A 131 -13.93 0.70 6.50
CA ARG A 131 -14.48 1.98 6.95
C ARG A 131 -15.95 1.80 7.26
N GLY A 132 -16.30 2.05 8.50
CA GLY A 132 -17.69 1.91 8.95
C GLY A 132 -18.06 0.52 9.47
N HIS A 133 -17.17 -0.47 9.46
CA HIS A 133 -17.36 -1.69 10.23
C HIS A 133 -17.34 -1.34 11.72
N GLY A 134 -18.48 -1.54 12.37
CA GLY A 134 -18.72 -1.07 13.74
C GLY A 134 -19.74 0.08 13.82
N ASP A 135 -20.18 0.66 12.70
CA ASP A 135 -21.33 1.53 12.67
C ASP A 135 -22.62 0.67 12.76
N PRO A 136 -23.38 0.76 13.86
CA PRO A 136 -24.63 0.01 14.02
C PRO A 136 -25.69 0.40 12.98
N HIS A 137 -25.49 1.47 12.24
CA HIS A 137 -26.37 1.95 11.19
C HIS A 137 -25.94 1.57 9.78
N CYS A 138 -24.77 0.89 9.60
CA CYS A 138 -24.32 0.43 8.29
C CYS A 138 -25.24 -0.69 7.77
N PRO A 139 -26.02 -0.48 6.68
CA PRO A 139 -26.94 -1.51 6.17
C PRO A 139 -26.22 -2.77 5.70
N GLU A 140 -25.00 -2.62 5.15
CA GLU A 140 -24.21 -3.71 4.60
C GLU A 140 -23.60 -4.59 5.69
N CYS A 141 -23.25 -4.00 6.84
CA CYS A 141 -22.73 -4.76 7.98
C CYS A 141 -23.75 -5.70 8.60
N ARG A 142 -25.06 -5.33 8.57
CA ARG A 142 -26.15 -6.17 9.05
C ARG A 142 -26.38 -7.40 8.18
N HIS A 143 -26.21 -7.27 6.84
CA HIS A 143 -26.42 -8.38 5.91
C HIS A 143 -25.30 -9.42 5.95
N GLN A 144 -24.13 -9.06 6.45
CA GLN A 144 -22.97 -9.95 6.50
C GLN A 144 -22.78 -10.64 7.86
N GLY A 145 -23.68 -10.43 8.82
CA GLY A 145 -23.59 -11.06 10.15
C GLY A 145 -22.33 -10.66 10.94
N LEU A 146 -21.75 -9.52 10.62
CA LEU A 146 -20.53 -9.02 11.25
C LEU A 146 -20.76 -8.29 12.57
N LEU A 147 -22.02 -8.04 12.90
CA LEU A 147 -22.43 -7.50 14.19
C LEU A 147 -23.16 -8.62 14.92
N SER A 148 -22.56 -9.15 15.97
CA SER A 148 -23.25 -10.00 16.94
C SER A 148 -24.35 -9.18 17.61
N GLU A 149 -25.59 -9.71 17.58
CA GLU A 149 -26.67 -9.19 18.41
C GLU A 149 -26.30 -9.41 19.88
N GLU A 150 -26.01 -8.33 20.59
CA GLU A 150 -26.10 -8.29 22.05
C GLU A 150 -27.47 -7.76 22.47
#